data_a198b08718812820c6e534b864dedb9b
#
_entry.id   a198b08718812820c6e534b864dedb9b
#
_cell.length_a   1.000
_cell.length_b   1.000
_cell.length_c   1.000
_cell.angle_alpha   90.00
_cell.angle_beta   90.00
_cell.angle_gamma   90.00
#
_symmetry.space_group_name_H-M   'P 1'
#
loop_
_entity.id
_entity.type
_entity.pdbx_description
1 polymer ?
#
loop_
_entity_poly.entity_id
_entity_poly.type
_entity_poly.pdbx_seq_one_letter_code
_entity_poly.pdbx_strand_id
1 'polypeptide(L)'
;SVSGEPELPAELDLSVSEDESLKSLLAEINETPEEKAAKKAAAEAHWAWALEDPAGDDDQVPTKVKYNKITKLMIPVFDILGTVPGYREYDISFWFLGFFTLFFAMIIGDAGYGLLFLLGALVLTLKGKKSSTAVQLLWVLSIATIIWGTLTGTWFGLEQAMEVPLLRSLVIPTFANYPQYFGVTTVAQQNTIMKFCFILGTVQLSLACVMNIRRKLKEKDLSWVADLGWLAAIDALYFVVLYLVIGQQVNLPPVACVVIAGFLLVVCFGGMAPDKSFAQGLKAGLGNAFTVFLNTISAFGNIMSYIRLFAVGMASLAIAQSFNNMAFGFKGP
;
A
#
# COMPACT_ATOMS: atom_id res chain seq x y z
N SER A 1 1.17 17.96 24.04
CA SER A 1 0.95 19.36 24.46
C SER A 1 0.44 20.14 23.25
N VAL A 2 -0.88 20.21 23.11
CA VAL A 2 -1.53 21.08 22.14
C VAL A 2 -1.76 22.41 22.85
N SER A 3 -0.80 23.32 22.74
CA SER A 3 -0.98 24.73 23.06
C SER A 3 -1.34 25.46 21.76
N GLY A 4 -2.56 25.34 21.35
CA GLY A 4 -3.16 26.16 20.30
C GLY A 4 -4.51 26.58 20.81
N GLU A 5 -4.74 27.87 20.96
CA GLU A 5 -6.09 28.40 21.07
C GLU A 5 -6.90 27.82 19.92
N PRO A 6 -8.12 27.35 20.16
CA PRO A 6 -9.00 26.94 19.06
C PRO A 6 -9.29 28.18 18.24
N GLU A 7 -8.56 28.35 17.12
CA GLU A 7 -9.04 29.22 16.06
C GLU A 7 -10.38 28.64 15.62
N LEU A 8 -11.45 29.37 15.86
CA LEU A 8 -12.72 29.17 15.17
C LEU A 8 -12.37 28.99 13.69
N PRO A 9 -12.90 27.99 13.00
CA PRO A 9 -12.65 27.82 11.58
C PRO A 9 -12.94 29.14 10.90
N ALA A 10 -11.95 29.69 10.20
CA ALA A 10 -12.03 30.99 9.50
C ALA A 10 -13.07 31.01 8.37
N GLU A 11 -13.84 29.96 8.25
CA GLU A 11 -14.97 29.76 7.32
C GLU A 11 -16.31 29.67 8.00
N LEU A 12 -16.48 30.27 9.19
CA LEU A 12 -17.81 30.71 9.53
C LEU A 12 -18.09 31.93 8.64
N ASP A 13 -18.54 31.58 7.46
CA ASP A 13 -18.81 32.47 6.36
C ASP A 13 -19.62 33.68 6.88
N LEU A 14 -19.07 34.86 6.73
CA LEU A 14 -19.70 36.11 7.09
C LEU A 14 -21.08 36.32 6.41
N SER A 15 -21.43 35.47 5.42
CA SER A 15 -22.74 35.42 4.80
C SER A 15 -23.85 34.96 5.76
N VAL A 16 -23.53 34.17 6.80
CA VAL A 16 -24.49 33.82 7.88
C VAL A 16 -24.70 34.96 8.84
N SER A 17 -23.89 36.02 8.79
CA SER A 17 -23.98 37.20 9.66
C SER A 17 -25.08 38.19 9.27
N GLU A 18 -25.82 37.92 8.21
CA GLU A 18 -27.01 38.76 7.84
C GLU A 18 -28.28 38.36 8.60
N ASP A 19 -28.26 37.24 9.31
CA ASP A 19 -29.37 36.83 10.15
C ASP A 19 -29.36 37.68 11.45
N GLU A 20 -30.40 38.51 11.64
CA GLU A 20 -30.55 39.41 12.80
C GLU A 20 -30.50 38.63 14.13
N SER A 21 -30.95 37.40 14.15
CA SER A 21 -30.88 36.51 15.31
C SER A 21 -29.43 36.13 15.70
N LEU A 22 -28.53 35.97 14.73
CA LEU A 22 -27.13 35.71 14.96
C LEU A 22 -26.36 36.97 15.37
N LYS A 23 -26.75 38.14 14.85
CA LYS A 23 -26.20 39.44 15.28
C LYS A 23 -26.58 39.78 16.71
N SER A 24 -27.77 39.44 17.14
CA SER A 24 -28.21 39.64 18.54
C SER A 24 -27.46 38.67 19.49
N LEU A 25 -27.25 37.43 19.09
CA LEU A 25 -26.44 36.44 19.83
C LEU A 25 -24.96 36.83 19.92
N LEU A 26 -24.39 37.37 18.86
CA LEU A 26 -23.02 37.90 18.85
C LEU A 26 -22.87 39.21 19.64
N ALA A 27 -23.91 40.04 19.72
CA ALA A 27 -23.92 41.22 20.57
C ALA A 27 -24.04 40.88 22.06
N GLU A 28 -24.86 39.89 22.45
CA GLU A 28 -24.94 39.34 23.81
C GLU A 28 -23.62 38.69 24.29
N ILE A 29 -22.83 38.15 23.36
CA ILE A 29 -21.51 37.53 23.63
C ILE A 29 -20.46 38.57 24.04
N ASN A 30 -20.70 39.87 23.78
CA ASN A 30 -19.70 40.93 24.03
C ASN A 30 -19.89 41.65 25.39
N GLU A 31 -20.82 41.25 26.25
CA GLU A 31 -21.32 42.14 27.29
C GLU A 31 -20.63 42.10 28.65
N THR A 32 -19.96 41.04 29.12
CA THR A 32 -19.25 41.13 30.42
C THR A 32 -17.99 40.31 30.51
N PRO A 33 -16.93 40.78 31.22
CA PRO A 33 -15.70 40.02 31.43
C PRO A 33 -15.93 38.73 32.21
N GLU A 34 -16.94 38.68 33.09
CA GLU A 34 -17.26 37.50 33.91
C GLU A 34 -18.01 36.46 33.10
N GLU A 35 -18.87 36.83 32.17
CA GLU A 35 -19.53 35.90 31.25
C GLU A 35 -18.55 35.34 30.23
N LYS A 36 -17.57 36.13 29.77
CA LYS A 36 -16.48 35.62 28.93
C LYS A 36 -15.63 34.58 29.68
N ALA A 37 -15.35 34.80 30.96
CA ALA A 37 -14.62 33.84 31.78
C ALA A 37 -15.42 32.57 32.04
N ALA A 38 -16.73 32.70 32.30
CA ALA A 38 -17.62 31.53 32.49
C ALA A 38 -17.84 30.75 31.19
N LYS A 39 -17.96 31.41 30.05
CA LYS A 39 -18.06 30.76 28.74
C LYS A 39 -16.71 30.10 28.32
N LYS A 40 -15.58 30.75 28.63
CA LYS A 40 -14.26 30.18 28.43
C LYS A 40 -14.05 28.93 29.30
N ALA A 41 -14.47 29.00 30.59
CA ALA A 41 -14.43 27.84 31.49
C ALA A 41 -15.38 26.72 31.05
N ALA A 42 -16.56 27.05 30.50
CA ALA A 42 -17.49 26.07 29.96
C ALA A 42 -16.99 25.47 28.64
N ALA A 43 -16.34 26.26 27.80
CA ALA A 43 -15.69 25.78 26.58
C ALA A 43 -14.49 24.92 26.93
N GLU A 44 -13.65 25.30 27.88
CA GLU A 44 -12.55 24.50 28.37
C GLU A 44 -13.04 23.19 29.01
N ALA A 45 -14.13 23.20 29.75
CA ALA A 45 -14.79 22.00 30.27
C ALA A 45 -15.34 21.13 29.12
N HIS A 46 -15.96 21.74 28.12
CA HIS A 46 -16.45 21.01 26.95
C HIS A 46 -15.28 20.38 26.14
N TRP A 47 -14.18 21.11 25.99
CA TRP A 47 -12.97 20.58 25.36
C TRP A 47 -12.26 19.54 26.20
N ALA A 48 -12.33 19.62 27.52
CA ALA A 48 -11.82 18.57 28.42
C ALA A 48 -12.58 17.24 28.23
N TRP A 49 -13.88 17.31 27.97
CA TRP A 49 -14.70 16.13 27.63
C TRP A 49 -14.39 15.58 26.22
N ALA A 50 -14.00 16.46 25.29
CA ALA A 50 -13.58 16.06 23.95
C ALA A 50 -12.19 15.42 23.87
N LEU A 51 -11.42 15.44 24.99
CA LEU A 51 -10.11 14.80 25.11
C LEU A 51 -10.17 13.38 25.67
N GLU A 52 -11.35 12.83 25.89
CA GLU A 52 -11.50 11.40 26.17
C GLU A 52 -11.13 10.58 24.94
N ASP A 53 -10.43 9.47 25.16
CA ASP A 53 -10.16 8.51 24.11
C ASP A 53 -11.47 8.02 23.50
N PRO A 54 -11.62 8.05 22.17
CA PRO A 54 -12.84 7.64 21.50
C PRO A 54 -13.21 6.21 21.88
N ALA A 55 -14.51 5.95 22.03
CA ALA A 55 -15.02 4.60 22.26
C ALA A 55 -14.52 3.65 21.15
N GLY A 56 -14.21 2.41 21.51
CA GLY A 56 -13.53 1.47 20.62
C GLY A 56 -14.19 1.21 19.27
N ASP A 57 -15.48 1.51 19.15
CA ASP A 57 -16.31 1.27 17.97
C ASP A 57 -16.64 2.56 17.18
N ASP A 58 -16.06 3.71 17.56
CA ASP A 58 -16.31 4.96 16.87
C ASP A 58 -15.32 5.15 15.69
N ASP A 59 -15.75 4.74 14.51
CA ASP A 59 -14.98 4.86 13.25
C ASP A 59 -15.00 6.29 12.66
N GLN A 60 -15.78 7.22 13.24
CA GLN A 60 -15.96 8.57 12.71
C GLN A 60 -15.03 9.62 13.34
N VAL A 61 -14.08 9.19 14.16
CA VAL A 61 -13.14 10.11 14.81
C VAL A 61 -12.19 10.70 13.77
N PRO A 62 -12.13 12.03 13.60
CA PRO A 62 -11.21 12.64 12.65
C PRO A 62 -9.77 12.42 13.10
N THR A 63 -9.00 11.67 12.29
CA THR A 63 -7.61 11.36 12.58
C THR A 63 -6.67 12.32 11.85
N LYS A 64 -5.74 12.93 12.60
CA LYS A 64 -4.67 13.75 12.03
C LYS A 64 -3.37 12.97 12.04
N VAL A 65 -2.94 12.51 10.87
CA VAL A 65 -1.67 11.78 10.72
C VAL A 65 -0.51 12.76 10.62
N LYS A 66 0.54 12.55 11.43
CA LYS A 66 1.77 13.32 11.36
C LYS A 66 2.76 12.62 10.44
N TYR A 67 2.83 13.09 9.21
CA TYR A 67 3.73 12.52 8.20
C TYR A 67 5.19 12.93 8.41
N ASN A 68 6.10 11.99 8.25
CA ASN A 68 7.53 12.24 8.12
C ASN A 68 7.85 12.80 6.72
N LYS A 69 9.09 13.31 6.51
CA LYS A 69 9.53 13.85 5.21
C LYS A 69 9.36 12.85 4.06
N ILE A 70 9.53 11.55 4.32
CA ILE A 70 9.41 10.47 3.34
C ILE A 70 7.94 10.08 3.16
N THR A 71 7.20 9.85 4.25
CA THR A 71 5.80 9.41 4.19
C THR A 71 4.87 10.49 3.64
N LYS A 72 5.26 11.77 3.75
CA LYS A 72 4.54 12.89 3.12
C LYS A 72 4.38 12.72 1.60
N LEU A 73 5.27 12.00 0.94
CA LEU A 73 5.19 11.73 -0.50
C LEU A 73 3.92 10.95 -0.88
N MET A 74 3.33 10.22 0.06
CA MET A 74 2.12 9.42 -0.19
C MET A 74 0.81 10.20 -0.08
N ILE A 75 0.83 11.43 0.46
CA ILE A 75 -0.38 12.26 0.61
C ILE A 75 -1.18 12.35 -0.70
N PRO A 76 -0.58 12.70 -1.86
CA PRO A 76 -1.35 12.80 -3.10
C PRO A 76 -2.04 11.51 -3.52
N VAL A 77 -1.44 10.36 -3.18
CA VAL A 77 -2.02 9.05 -3.49
C VAL A 77 -3.16 8.72 -2.55
N PHE A 78 -2.99 8.97 -1.26
CA PHE A 78 -4.06 8.79 -0.26
C PHE A 78 -5.24 9.71 -0.49
N ASP A 79 -5.01 10.96 -0.91
CA ASP A 79 -6.07 11.91 -1.28
C ASP A 79 -6.89 11.38 -2.46
N ILE A 80 -6.24 10.77 -3.47
CA ILE A 80 -6.92 10.14 -4.62
C ILE A 80 -7.69 8.88 -4.19
N LEU A 81 -7.10 8.06 -3.30
CA LEU A 81 -7.72 6.83 -2.83
C LEU A 81 -8.82 7.06 -1.78
N GLY A 82 -8.87 8.25 -1.17
CA GLY A 82 -9.81 8.57 -0.10
C GLY A 82 -9.59 7.76 1.17
N THR A 83 -8.36 7.25 1.39
CA THR A 83 -8.04 6.38 2.53
C THR A 83 -7.25 7.17 3.58
N VAL A 84 -7.80 7.21 4.80
CA VAL A 84 -7.12 7.77 5.97
C VAL A 84 -7.05 6.65 7.03
N PRO A 85 -5.88 6.41 7.65
CA PRO A 85 -5.78 5.40 8.70
C PRO A 85 -6.66 5.77 9.88
N GLY A 86 -7.33 4.78 10.47
CA GLY A 86 -8.15 4.94 11.66
C GLY A 86 -7.32 5.32 12.90
N TYR A 87 -7.99 5.84 13.95
CA TYR A 87 -7.34 6.33 15.18
C TYR A 87 -6.43 5.29 15.87
N ARG A 88 -6.80 4.01 15.82
CA ARG A 88 -6.06 2.88 16.42
C ARG A 88 -5.21 2.10 15.44
N GLU A 89 -5.18 2.51 14.17
CA GLU A 89 -4.41 1.82 13.14
C GLU A 89 -2.96 2.31 13.07
N TYR A 90 -2.08 1.45 12.56
CA TYR A 90 -0.70 1.84 12.30
C TYR A 90 -0.60 2.65 11.01
N ASP A 91 0.27 3.65 11.00
CA ASP A 91 0.67 4.34 9.77
C ASP A 91 1.42 3.38 8.84
N ILE A 92 0.75 2.97 7.76
CA ILE A 92 1.29 2.08 6.73
C ILE A 92 2.03 2.84 5.63
N SER A 93 2.04 4.18 5.67
CA SER A 93 2.52 5.06 4.59
C SER A 93 3.93 4.71 4.11
N PHE A 94 4.82 4.33 5.01
CA PHE A 94 6.20 3.95 4.68
C PHE A 94 6.25 2.67 3.82
N TRP A 95 5.56 1.62 4.25
CA TRP A 95 5.51 0.35 3.54
C TRP A 95 4.76 0.49 2.23
N PHE A 96 3.66 1.25 2.25
CA PHE A 96 2.87 1.52 1.05
C PHE A 96 3.71 2.24 -0.01
N LEU A 97 4.51 3.25 0.37
CA LEU A 97 5.42 3.95 -0.55
C LEU A 97 6.41 2.98 -1.20
N GLY A 98 7.01 2.07 -0.41
CA GLY A 98 7.98 1.10 -0.92
C GLY A 98 7.36 0.17 -1.97
N PHE A 99 6.26 -0.49 -1.64
CA PHE A 99 5.57 -1.39 -2.56
C PHE A 99 4.99 -0.66 -3.77
N PHE A 100 4.38 0.50 -3.56
CA PHE A 100 3.83 1.31 -4.64
C PHE A 100 4.90 1.73 -5.66
N THR A 101 6.05 2.18 -5.17
CA THR A 101 7.18 2.57 -6.01
C THR A 101 7.71 1.39 -6.82
N LEU A 102 7.84 0.22 -6.18
CA LEU A 102 8.30 -1.00 -6.85
C LEU A 102 7.30 -1.50 -7.90
N PHE A 103 6.01 -1.54 -7.56
CA PHE A 103 4.96 -1.97 -8.49
C PHE A 103 4.85 -1.02 -9.70
N PHE A 104 4.92 0.28 -9.46
CA PHE A 104 4.93 1.27 -10.53
C PHE A 104 6.11 1.05 -11.48
N ALA A 105 7.32 0.84 -10.92
CA ALA A 105 8.51 0.56 -11.70
C ALA A 105 8.39 -0.73 -12.53
N MET A 106 7.80 -1.79 -11.96
CA MET A 106 7.58 -3.07 -12.65
C MET A 106 6.52 -2.98 -13.75
N ILE A 107 5.45 -2.23 -13.54
CA ILE A 107 4.34 -2.06 -14.50
C ILE A 107 4.84 -1.33 -15.75
N ILE A 108 5.61 -0.26 -15.58
CA ILE A 108 6.18 0.50 -16.68
C ILE A 108 7.33 -0.28 -17.32
N GLY A 109 8.20 -0.86 -16.50
CA GLY A 109 9.22 -1.81 -16.88
C GLY A 109 10.34 -1.30 -17.80
N ASP A 110 10.37 -0.01 -18.15
CA ASP A 110 11.24 0.54 -19.19
C ASP A 110 12.01 1.78 -18.69
N ALA A 111 13.34 1.74 -18.76
CA ALA A 111 14.20 2.83 -18.33
C ALA A 111 14.06 4.08 -19.20
N GLY A 112 13.76 3.93 -20.49
CA GLY A 112 13.54 5.05 -21.40
C GLY A 112 12.31 5.87 -21.02
N TYR A 113 11.19 5.21 -20.69
CA TYR A 113 10.01 5.91 -20.16
C TYR A 113 10.28 6.50 -18.79
N GLY A 114 11.09 5.83 -17.95
CA GLY A 114 11.57 6.40 -16.69
C GLY A 114 12.31 7.72 -16.87
N LEU A 115 13.16 7.82 -17.90
CA LEU A 115 13.83 9.08 -18.27
C LEU A 115 12.85 10.16 -18.70
N LEU A 116 11.82 9.82 -19.48
CA LEU A 116 10.78 10.80 -19.85
C LEU A 116 10.03 11.35 -18.64
N PHE A 117 9.68 10.49 -17.66
CA PHE A 117 9.08 10.95 -16.40
C PHE A 117 10.04 11.80 -15.58
N LEU A 118 11.33 11.47 -15.57
CA LEU A 118 12.37 12.25 -14.89
C LEU A 118 12.50 13.65 -15.52
N LEU A 119 12.51 13.74 -16.84
CA LEU A 119 12.52 15.01 -17.56
C LEU A 119 11.25 15.82 -17.27
N GLY A 120 10.09 15.18 -17.26
CA GLY A 120 8.83 15.80 -16.86
C GLY A 120 8.89 16.38 -15.43
N ALA A 121 9.39 15.59 -14.46
CA ALA A 121 9.59 16.03 -13.09
C ALA A 121 10.57 17.21 -12.99
N LEU A 122 11.66 17.20 -13.79
CA LEU A 122 12.63 18.28 -13.87
C LEU A 122 11.99 19.57 -14.40
N VAL A 123 11.25 19.50 -15.50
CA VAL A 123 10.54 20.66 -16.09
C VAL A 123 9.53 21.25 -15.10
N LEU A 124 8.76 20.40 -14.40
CA LEU A 124 7.81 20.85 -13.39
C LEU A 124 8.52 21.53 -12.19
N THR A 125 9.68 21.00 -11.81
CA THR A 125 10.50 21.57 -10.74
C THR A 125 11.04 22.96 -11.14
N LEU A 126 11.54 23.09 -12.37
CA LEU A 126 12.08 24.35 -12.89
C LEU A 126 10.99 25.41 -13.09
N LYS A 127 9.75 25.03 -13.43
CA LYS A 127 8.60 25.93 -13.53
C LYS A 127 8.03 26.40 -12.17
N GLY A 128 8.76 26.22 -11.08
CA GLY A 128 8.41 26.75 -9.76
C GLY A 128 7.48 25.87 -8.92
N LYS A 129 7.09 24.69 -9.39
CA LYS A 129 6.29 23.72 -8.62
C LYS A 129 7.12 22.82 -7.68
N LYS A 130 8.30 23.28 -7.31
CA LYS A 130 9.31 22.56 -6.50
C LYS A 130 8.78 22.05 -5.15
N SER A 131 7.77 22.70 -4.60
CA SER A 131 7.21 22.39 -3.28
C SER A 131 6.09 21.35 -3.31
N SER A 132 5.58 20.97 -4.48
CA SER A 132 4.48 20.01 -4.56
C SER A 132 4.96 18.60 -4.23
N THR A 133 4.31 17.95 -3.26
CA THR A 133 4.57 16.55 -2.88
C THR A 133 4.37 15.58 -4.06
N ALA A 134 3.45 15.88 -4.96
CA ALA A 134 3.22 15.09 -6.18
C ALA A 134 4.44 15.10 -7.12
N VAL A 135 5.13 16.25 -7.27
CA VAL A 135 6.35 16.34 -8.09
C VAL A 135 7.50 15.56 -7.44
N GLN A 136 7.61 15.61 -6.10
CA GLN A 136 8.62 14.83 -5.37
C GLN A 136 8.35 13.33 -5.51
N LEU A 137 7.09 12.89 -5.44
CA LEU A 137 6.72 11.51 -5.70
C LEU A 137 7.08 11.09 -7.12
N LEU A 138 6.82 11.93 -8.12
CA LEU A 138 7.17 11.65 -9.52
C LEU A 138 8.69 11.46 -9.69
N TRP A 139 9.54 12.21 -8.97
CA TRP A 139 10.99 11.99 -8.94
C TRP A 139 11.34 10.58 -8.46
N VAL A 140 10.76 10.15 -7.33
CA VAL A 140 11.00 8.81 -6.76
C VAL A 140 10.56 7.72 -7.72
N LEU A 141 9.36 7.84 -8.29
CA LEU A 141 8.82 6.86 -9.25
C LEU A 141 9.66 6.78 -10.53
N SER A 142 10.12 7.93 -11.05
CA SER A 142 10.96 7.98 -12.24
C SER A 142 12.30 7.28 -12.02
N ILE A 143 12.96 7.56 -10.89
CA ILE A 143 14.24 6.93 -10.54
C ILE A 143 14.07 5.43 -10.37
N ALA A 144 13.04 4.99 -9.67
CA ALA A 144 12.75 3.57 -9.49
C ALA A 144 12.49 2.86 -10.83
N THR A 145 11.77 3.50 -11.75
CA THR A 145 11.51 2.97 -13.10
C THR A 145 12.80 2.85 -13.91
N ILE A 146 13.69 3.84 -13.83
CA ILE A 146 15.00 3.78 -14.49
C ILE A 146 15.82 2.62 -13.94
N ILE A 147 15.87 2.47 -12.62
CA ILE A 147 16.61 1.38 -11.98
C ILE A 147 16.05 0.03 -12.45
N TRP A 148 14.73 -0.17 -12.36
CA TRP A 148 14.10 -1.43 -12.76
C TRP A 148 14.31 -1.72 -14.25
N GLY A 149 14.06 -0.76 -15.14
CA GLY A 149 14.25 -0.91 -16.59
C GLY A 149 15.71 -1.19 -16.96
N THR A 150 16.67 -0.61 -16.24
CA THR A 150 18.09 -0.90 -16.42
C THR A 150 18.44 -2.33 -15.98
N LEU A 151 17.89 -2.80 -14.85
CA LEU A 151 18.11 -4.18 -14.36
C LEU A 151 17.48 -5.23 -15.28
N THR A 152 16.37 -4.92 -15.94
CA THR A 152 15.69 -5.79 -16.91
C THR A 152 16.19 -5.61 -18.36
N GLY A 153 16.98 -4.56 -18.59
CA GLY A 153 17.58 -4.28 -19.89
C GLY A 153 16.62 -3.67 -20.92
N THR A 154 15.58 -2.99 -20.49
CA THR A 154 14.58 -2.41 -21.39
C THR A 154 14.77 -0.91 -21.54
N TRP A 155 15.03 -0.45 -22.76
CA TRP A 155 15.22 0.94 -23.15
C TRP A 155 14.35 1.25 -24.36
N PHE A 156 13.21 1.89 -24.16
CA PHE A 156 12.20 2.17 -25.20
C PHE A 156 11.77 0.91 -26.00
N GLY A 157 11.89 -0.28 -25.40
CA GLY A 157 11.61 -1.53 -26.10
C GLY A 157 12.60 -1.86 -27.23
N LEU A 158 13.76 -1.19 -27.28
CA LEU A 158 14.77 -1.38 -28.33
C LEU A 158 15.75 -2.51 -27.95
N GLU A 159 15.81 -3.54 -28.79
CA GLU A 159 16.75 -4.66 -28.62
C GLU A 159 18.21 -4.23 -28.80
N GLN A 160 18.47 -3.25 -29.68
CA GLN A 160 19.80 -2.70 -29.94
C GLN A 160 20.47 -2.09 -28.69
N ALA A 161 19.68 -1.70 -27.68
CA ALA A 161 20.25 -1.24 -26.41
C ALA A 161 21.11 -2.30 -25.71
N MET A 162 20.88 -3.59 -26.00
CA MET A 162 21.69 -4.71 -25.47
C MET A 162 23.02 -4.90 -26.19
N GLU A 163 23.25 -4.26 -27.33
CA GLU A 163 24.55 -4.26 -28.02
C GLU A 163 25.56 -3.34 -27.32
N VAL A 164 25.08 -2.40 -26.50
CA VAL A 164 25.95 -1.50 -25.71
C VAL A 164 26.49 -2.26 -24.49
N PRO A 165 27.84 -2.48 -24.40
CA PRO A 165 28.43 -3.30 -23.34
C PRO A 165 28.15 -2.78 -21.93
N LEU A 166 28.11 -1.46 -21.75
CA LEU A 166 27.82 -0.82 -20.47
C LEU A 166 26.40 -1.14 -20.00
N LEU A 167 25.40 -1.00 -20.86
CA LEU A 167 24.02 -1.28 -20.51
C LEU A 167 23.82 -2.76 -20.23
N ARG A 168 24.41 -3.62 -21.03
CA ARG A 168 24.35 -5.07 -20.86
C ARG A 168 24.97 -5.53 -19.53
N SER A 169 26.04 -4.89 -19.07
CA SER A 169 26.69 -5.26 -17.80
C SER A 169 25.85 -4.97 -16.56
N LEU A 170 24.88 -4.05 -16.64
CA LEU A 170 23.99 -3.69 -15.55
C LEU A 170 22.74 -4.58 -15.47
N VAL A 171 22.50 -5.39 -16.50
CA VAL A 171 21.32 -6.26 -16.57
C VAL A 171 21.53 -7.52 -15.73
N ILE A 172 20.51 -7.87 -14.97
CA ILE A 172 20.48 -9.17 -14.26
C ILE A 172 19.98 -10.24 -15.23
N PRO A 173 20.80 -11.24 -15.60
CA PRO A 173 20.49 -12.22 -16.64
C PRO A 173 19.14 -12.94 -16.44
N THR A 174 18.79 -13.24 -15.18
CA THR A 174 17.56 -13.96 -14.83
C THR A 174 16.29 -13.12 -14.95
N PHE A 175 16.40 -11.78 -14.96
CA PHE A 175 15.31 -10.83 -15.14
C PHE A 175 15.32 -10.14 -16.51
N ALA A 176 16.34 -10.46 -17.35
CA ALA A 176 16.53 -9.80 -18.62
C ALA A 176 15.33 -10.01 -19.56
N ASN A 177 14.76 -8.91 -20.08
CA ASN A 177 13.66 -8.98 -21.05
C ASN A 177 14.10 -9.46 -22.44
N TYR A 178 15.42 -9.50 -22.67
CA TYR A 178 16.06 -10.09 -23.85
C TYR A 178 16.96 -11.25 -23.46
N PRO A 179 16.38 -12.41 -23.03
CA PRO A 179 17.12 -13.52 -22.44
C PRO A 179 18.11 -14.19 -23.41
N GLN A 180 17.90 -14.05 -24.73
CA GLN A 180 18.78 -14.59 -25.76
C GLN A 180 20.23 -14.10 -25.66
N TYR A 181 20.45 -12.88 -25.22
CA TYR A 181 21.79 -12.30 -25.03
C TYR A 181 22.57 -12.91 -23.85
N PHE A 182 21.86 -13.61 -22.96
CA PHE A 182 22.40 -14.20 -21.75
C PHE A 182 22.34 -15.73 -21.72
N GLY A 183 21.90 -16.36 -22.81
CA GLY A 183 21.74 -17.82 -22.88
C GLY A 183 20.63 -18.40 -22.01
N VAL A 184 19.67 -17.55 -21.58
CA VAL A 184 18.52 -17.96 -20.78
C VAL A 184 17.33 -18.20 -21.72
N THR A 185 16.52 -19.22 -21.45
CA THR A 185 15.31 -19.47 -22.22
C THR A 185 14.21 -18.49 -21.80
N THR A 186 13.37 -18.07 -22.76
CA THR A 186 12.25 -17.15 -22.49
C THR A 186 11.31 -17.69 -21.41
N VAL A 187 11.05 -19.00 -21.40
CA VAL A 187 10.22 -19.65 -20.39
C VAL A 187 10.84 -19.56 -18.99
N ALA A 188 12.14 -19.79 -18.87
CA ALA A 188 12.83 -19.71 -17.58
C ALA A 188 12.83 -18.27 -17.03
N GLN A 189 13.02 -17.27 -17.91
CA GLN A 189 12.94 -15.87 -17.57
C GLN A 189 11.54 -15.49 -17.09
N GLN A 190 10.48 -15.82 -17.85
CA GLN A 190 9.09 -15.55 -17.48
C GLN A 190 8.73 -16.17 -16.14
N ASN A 191 9.12 -17.44 -15.92
CA ASN A 191 8.89 -18.14 -14.64
C ASN A 191 9.60 -17.43 -13.48
N THR A 192 10.81 -16.89 -13.71
CA THR A 192 11.56 -16.17 -12.68
C THR A 192 10.87 -14.86 -12.30
N ILE A 193 10.40 -14.10 -13.28
CA ILE A 193 9.66 -12.84 -13.00
C ILE A 193 8.33 -13.12 -12.32
N MET A 194 7.57 -14.15 -12.76
CA MET A 194 6.32 -14.56 -12.10
C MET A 194 6.58 -14.97 -10.65
N LYS A 195 7.62 -15.77 -10.41
CA LYS A 195 8.02 -16.18 -9.06
C LYS A 195 8.35 -14.96 -8.19
N PHE A 196 9.07 -14.00 -8.73
CA PHE A 196 9.38 -12.75 -8.03
C PHE A 196 8.11 -11.96 -7.68
N CYS A 197 7.14 -11.85 -8.59
CA CYS A 197 5.86 -11.20 -8.33
C CYS A 197 5.09 -11.89 -7.18
N PHE A 198 5.07 -13.22 -7.15
CA PHE A 198 4.43 -13.97 -6.06
C PHE A 198 5.16 -13.83 -4.74
N ILE A 199 6.49 -13.78 -4.72
CA ILE A 199 7.28 -13.47 -3.52
C ILE A 199 6.91 -12.10 -2.98
N LEU A 200 6.85 -11.08 -3.84
CA LEU A 200 6.45 -9.71 -3.43
C LEU A 200 5.06 -9.69 -2.82
N GLY A 201 4.10 -10.38 -3.44
CA GLY A 201 2.74 -10.48 -2.92
C GLY A 201 2.69 -11.17 -1.55
N THR A 202 3.39 -12.29 -1.42
CA THR A 202 3.46 -13.01 -0.15
C THR A 202 4.12 -12.16 0.94
N VAL A 203 5.23 -11.50 0.64
CA VAL A 203 5.92 -10.61 1.59
C VAL A 203 5.02 -9.46 2.03
N GLN A 204 4.25 -8.85 1.12
CA GLN A 204 3.31 -7.78 1.46
C GLN A 204 2.18 -8.27 2.38
N LEU A 205 1.59 -9.43 2.10
CA LEU A 205 0.54 -10.01 2.92
C LEU A 205 1.08 -10.48 4.28
N SER A 206 2.25 -11.11 4.30
CA SER A 206 2.92 -11.55 5.53
C SER A 206 3.29 -10.35 6.42
N LEU A 207 3.73 -9.23 5.81
CA LEU A 207 3.99 -7.99 6.53
C LEU A 207 2.73 -7.45 7.22
N ALA A 208 1.58 -7.49 6.54
CA ALA A 208 0.31 -7.07 7.13
C ALA A 208 -0.06 -7.94 8.34
N CYS A 209 0.12 -9.26 8.25
CA CYS A 209 -0.09 -10.18 9.39
C CYS A 209 0.86 -9.86 10.54
N VAL A 210 2.14 -9.62 10.28
CA VAL A 210 3.13 -9.27 11.32
C VAL A 210 2.76 -7.95 12.01
N MET A 211 2.29 -6.95 11.27
CA MET A 211 1.82 -5.68 11.84
C MET A 211 0.60 -5.89 12.75
N ASN A 212 -0.36 -6.72 12.33
CA ASN A 212 -1.52 -7.08 13.15
C ASN A 212 -1.11 -7.84 14.42
N ILE A 213 -0.20 -8.81 14.31
CA ILE A 213 0.35 -9.53 15.47
C ILE A 213 0.95 -8.54 16.48
N ARG A 214 1.76 -7.57 16.00
CA ARG A 214 2.37 -6.56 16.87
C ARG A 214 1.33 -5.67 17.56
N ARG A 215 0.22 -5.32 16.87
CA ARG A 215 -0.87 -4.55 17.45
C ARG A 215 -1.53 -5.32 18.58
N LYS A 216 -2.01 -6.54 18.29
CA LYS A 216 -2.72 -7.39 19.24
C LYS A 216 -1.87 -7.80 20.44
N LEU A 217 -0.56 -8.01 20.25
CA LEU A 217 0.38 -8.25 21.34
C LEU A 217 0.48 -7.06 22.31
N LYS A 218 0.42 -5.81 21.81
CA LYS A 218 0.40 -4.62 22.66
C LYS A 218 -0.92 -4.49 23.44
N GLU A 219 -2.02 -4.88 22.81
CA GLU A 219 -3.36 -4.90 23.41
C GLU A 219 -3.57 -6.11 24.35
N LYS A 220 -2.57 -7.02 24.48
CA LYS A 220 -2.64 -8.28 25.25
C LYS A 220 -3.81 -9.18 24.85
N ASP A 221 -4.25 -9.08 23.62
CA ASP A 221 -5.32 -9.90 23.07
C ASP A 221 -4.76 -11.23 22.55
N LEU A 222 -5.33 -12.35 22.98
CA LEU A 222 -4.92 -13.71 22.57
C LEU A 222 -5.21 -13.99 21.08
N SER A 223 -5.97 -13.15 20.40
CA SER A 223 -6.25 -13.31 18.98
C SER A 223 -5.02 -13.13 18.06
N TRP A 224 -3.85 -12.68 18.59
CA TRP A 224 -2.60 -12.67 17.83
C TRP A 224 -2.18 -14.06 17.31
N VAL A 225 -2.60 -15.14 18.01
CA VAL A 225 -2.34 -16.52 17.58
C VAL A 225 -3.07 -16.85 16.28
N ALA A 226 -4.27 -16.27 16.07
CA ALA A 226 -4.98 -16.40 14.79
C ALA A 226 -4.21 -15.73 13.64
N ASP A 227 -3.61 -14.56 13.88
CA ASP A 227 -2.80 -13.89 12.87
C ASP A 227 -1.51 -14.67 12.55
N LEU A 228 -0.94 -15.38 13.54
CA LEU A 228 0.15 -16.32 13.31
C LEU A 228 -0.29 -17.50 12.43
N GLY A 229 -1.51 -18.01 12.65
CA GLY A 229 -2.14 -19.00 11.78
C GLY A 229 -2.31 -18.49 10.34
N TRP A 230 -2.75 -17.24 10.18
CA TRP A 230 -2.84 -16.58 8.88
C TRP A 230 -1.48 -16.44 8.20
N LEU A 231 -0.45 -16.01 8.93
CA LEU A 231 0.91 -15.90 8.40
C LEU A 231 1.40 -17.25 7.85
N ALA A 232 1.26 -18.31 8.65
CA ALA A 232 1.66 -19.65 8.21
C ALA A 232 0.85 -20.14 6.99
N ALA A 233 -0.46 -19.86 6.96
CA ALA A 233 -1.32 -20.22 5.84
C ALA A 233 -0.93 -19.48 4.55
N ILE A 234 -0.64 -18.17 4.61
CA ILE A 234 -0.21 -17.36 3.46
C ILE A 234 1.11 -17.88 2.90
N ASP A 235 2.09 -18.13 3.77
CA ASP A 235 3.40 -18.63 3.35
C ASP A 235 3.29 -20.03 2.74
N ALA A 236 2.40 -20.89 3.25
CA ALA A 236 2.15 -22.20 2.65
C ALA A 236 1.38 -22.09 1.31
N LEU A 237 0.39 -21.18 1.20
CA LEU A 237 -0.34 -20.93 -0.04
C LEU A 237 0.57 -20.44 -1.17
N TYR A 238 1.64 -19.71 -0.86
CA TYR A 238 2.66 -19.34 -1.83
C TYR A 238 3.23 -20.58 -2.56
N PHE A 239 3.55 -21.65 -1.84
CA PHE A 239 4.04 -22.89 -2.46
C PHE A 239 2.99 -23.57 -3.33
N VAL A 240 1.72 -23.49 -2.94
CA VAL A 240 0.60 -23.97 -3.77
C VAL A 240 0.51 -23.18 -5.08
N VAL A 241 0.67 -21.86 -5.03
CA VAL A 241 0.69 -21.01 -6.22
C VAL A 241 1.86 -21.37 -7.14
N LEU A 242 3.06 -21.58 -6.60
CA LEU A 242 4.23 -22.00 -7.39
C LEU A 242 3.99 -23.33 -8.11
N TYR A 243 3.36 -24.28 -7.43
CA TYR A 243 3.02 -25.56 -8.02
C TYR A 243 2.01 -25.43 -9.16
N LEU A 244 0.92 -24.65 -8.94
CA LEU A 244 -0.18 -24.52 -9.90
C LEU A 244 0.19 -23.67 -11.13
N VAL A 245 0.92 -22.57 -10.94
CA VAL A 245 1.18 -21.59 -12.00
C VAL A 245 2.49 -21.87 -12.74
N ILE A 246 3.55 -22.13 -12.01
CA ILE A 246 4.89 -22.31 -12.58
C ILE A 246 5.18 -23.79 -12.87
N GLY A 247 4.41 -24.71 -12.29
CA GLY A 247 4.66 -26.14 -12.40
C GLY A 247 5.89 -26.62 -11.61
N GLN A 248 6.33 -25.80 -10.62
CA GLN A 248 7.46 -26.18 -9.78
C GLN A 248 7.09 -27.37 -8.91
N GLN A 249 7.91 -28.42 -8.90
CA GLN A 249 7.68 -29.57 -8.05
C GLN A 249 7.83 -29.18 -6.57
N VAL A 250 6.75 -29.25 -5.83
CA VAL A 250 6.68 -28.97 -4.40
C VAL A 250 6.08 -30.19 -3.71
N ASN A 251 6.62 -30.56 -2.55
CA ASN A 251 6.02 -31.58 -1.72
C ASN A 251 4.68 -31.05 -1.13
N LEU A 252 3.57 -31.40 -1.77
CA LEU A 252 2.22 -30.93 -1.39
C LEU A 252 1.78 -31.38 0.01
N PRO A 253 2.04 -32.64 0.49
CA PRO A 253 1.55 -33.08 1.80
C PRO A 253 1.95 -32.19 2.97
N PRO A 254 3.24 -31.80 3.17
CA PRO A 254 3.60 -30.89 4.26
C PRO A 254 3.00 -29.50 4.10
N VAL A 255 2.90 -28.98 2.87
CA VAL A 255 2.27 -27.68 2.59
C VAL A 255 0.79 -27.70 2.98
N ALA A 256 0.06 -28.75 2.59
CA ALA A 256 -1.34 -28.93 2.98
C ALA A 256 -1.50 -29.03 4.51
N CYS A 257 -0.62 -29.74 5.20
CA CYS A 257 -0.63 -29.80 6.66
C CYS A 257 -0.48 -28.41 7.29
N VAL A 258 0.42 -27.56 6.77
CA VAL A 258 0.62 -26.19 7.29
C VAL A 258 -0.62 -25.32 7.02
N VAL A 259 -1.24 -25.42 5.84
CA VAL A 259 -2.48 -24.68 5.52
C VAL A 259 -3.61 -25.10 6.48
N ILE A 260 -3.78 -26.41 6.70
CA ILE A 260 -4.82 -26.92 7.60
C ILE A 260 -4.54 -26.51 9.05
N ALA A 261 -3.28 -26.60 9.50
CA ALA A 261 -2.90 -26.18 10.86
C ALA A 261 -3.12 -24.66 11.04
N GLY A 262 -2.73 -23.83 10.06
CA GLY A 262 -3.01 -22.40 10.05
C GLY A 262 -4.50 -22.10 10.10
N PHE A 263 -5.31 -22.77 9.29
CA PHE A 263 -6.76 -22.66 9.31
C PHE A 263 -7.35 -23.02 10.68
N LEU A 264 -6.92 -24.12 11.28
CA LEU A 264 -7.37 -24.53 12.61
C LEU A 264 -7.02 -23.50 13.68
N LEU A 265 -5.80 -22.94 13.64
CA LEU A 265 -5.40 -21.87 14.56
C LEU A 265 -6.29 -20.63 14.41
N VAL A 266 -6.60 -20.22 13.16
CA VAL A 266 -7.50 -19.09 12.92
C VAL A 266 -8.89 -19.36 13.43
N VAL A 267 -9.46 -20.55 13.20
CA VAL A 267 -10.78 -20.93 13.69
C VAL A 267 -10.82 -21.00 15.22
N CYS A 268 -9.78 -21.56 15.84
CA CYS A 268 -9.75 -21.70 17.32
C CYS A 268 -9.55 -20.36 18.03
N PHE A 269 -8.71 -19.47 17.52
CA PHE A 269 -8.30 -18.26 18.21
C PHE A 269 -8.88 -16.96 17.61
N GLY A 270 -9.46 -16.99 16.42
CA GLY A 270 -10.02 -15.82 15.73
C GLY A 270 -11.26 -15.20 16.39
N GLY A 271 -11.95 -15.95 17.25
CA GLY A 271 -13.10 -15.45 18.02
C GLY A 271 -12.75 -14.93 19.42
N MET A 272 -11.48 -14.94 19.80
CA MET A 272 -11.03 -14.49 21.11
C MET A 272 -11.02 -12.96 21.17
N ALA A 273 -11.49 -12.43 22.31
CA ALA A 273 -11.41 -11.01 22.66
C ALA A 273 -11.06 -10.92 24.16
N PRO A 274 -10.42 -9.82 24.62
CA PRO A 274 -10.00 -9.65 26.01
C PRO A 274 -11.11 -9.86 27.03
N ASP A 275 -12.35 -9.56 26.64
CA ASP A 275 -13.53 -9.60 27.51
C ASP A 275 -14.30 -10.94 27.46
N LYS A 276 -13.86 -11.92 26.65
CA LYS A 276 -14.57 -13.19 26.46
C LYS A 276 -13.86 -14.35 27.13
N SER A 277 -14.63 -15.26 27.72
CA SER A 277 -14.12 -16.55 28.18
C SER A 277 -13.61 -17.38 26.99
N PHE A 278 -12.56 -18.20 27.22
CA PHE A 278 -11.97 -19.07 26.19
C PHE A 278 -13.02 -19.94 25.46
N ALA A 279 -13.97 -20.50 26.21
CA ALA A 279 -15.04 -21.33 25.64
C ALA A 279 -15.99 -20.53 24.74
N GLN A 280 -16.28 -19.29 25.08
CA GLN A 280 -17.10 -18.38 24.27
C GLN A 280 -16.35 -17.94 22.99
N GLY A 281 -15.07 -17.66 23.11
CA GLY A 281 -14.21 -17.35 21.96
C GLY A 281 -14.10 -18.51 20.98
N LEU A 282 -13.92 -19.72 21.48
CA LEU A 282 -13.86 -20.93 20.66
C LEU A 282 -15.21 -21.19 19.94
N LYS A 283 -16.33 -21.03 20.64
CA LYS A 283 -17.67 -21.19 20.04
C LYS A 283 -17.92 -20.14 18.94
N ALA A 284 -17.49 -18.89 19.18
CA ALA A 284 -17.58 -17.83 18.18
C ALA A 284 -16.69 -18.11 16.97
N GLY A 285 -15.48 -18.59 17.19
CA GLY A 285 -14.56 -18.98 16.10
C GLY A 285 -15.08 -20.14 15.26
N LEU A 286 -15.62 -21.16 15.90
CA LEU A 286 -16.29 -22.27 15.19
C LEU A 286 -17.51 -21.81 14.39
N GLY A 287 -18.30 -20.86 14.90
CA GLY A 287 -19.40 -20.24 14.17
C GLY A 287 -18.93 -19.49 12.92
N ASN A 288 -17.71 -18.96 12.93
CA ASN A 288 -17.09 -18.23 11.82
C ASN A 288 -16.21 -19.11 10.92
N ALA A 289 -16.15 -20.43 11.13
CA ALA A 289 -15.27 -21.33 10.39
C ALA A 289 -15.50 -21.27 8.86
N PHE A 290 -16.76 -21.12 8.42
CA PHE A 290 -17.08 -20.96 7.00
C PHE A 290 -16.51 -19.64 6.43
N THR A 291 -16.62 -18.55 7.17
CA THR A 291 -16.04 -17.26 6.78
C THR A 291 -14.50 -17.35 6.68
N VAL A 292 -13.85 -18.02 7.64
CA VAL A 292 -12.41 -18.27 7.62
C VAL A 292 -12.01 -19.10 6.39
N PHE A 293 -12.80 -20.09 6.02
CA PHE A 293 -12.60 -20.87 4.80
C PHE A 293 -12.67 -19.99 3.55
N LEU A 294 -13.71 -19.15 3.41
CA LEU A 294 -13.81 -18.20 2.30
C LEU A 294 -12.65 -17.21 2.26
N ASN A 295 -12.22 -16.72 3.41
CA ASN A 295 -11.07 -15.83 3.52
C ASN A 295 -9.77 -16.52 3.11
N THR A 296 -9.61 -17.82 3.37
CA THR A 296 -8.44 -18.61 2.91
C THR A 296 -8.41 -18.70 1.38
N ILE A 297 -9.56 -18.93 0.75
CA ILE A 297 -9.68 -18.90 -0.72
C ILE A 297 -9.37 -17.50 -1.26
N SER A 298 -9.86 -16.46 -0.59
CA SER A 298 -9.58 -15.08 -0.96
C SER A 298 -8.08 -14.76 -0.82
N ALA A 299 -7.41 -15.22 0.23
CA ALA A 299 -5.97 -15.05 0.41
C ALA A 299 -5.17 -15.72 -0.71
N PHE A 300 -5.55 -16.93 -1.13
CA PHE A 300 -4.99 -17.58 -2.30
C PHE A 300 -5.17 -16.72 -3.57
N GLY A 301 -6.40 -16.23 -3.82
CA GLY A 301 -6.71 -15.33 -4.93
C GLY A 301 -5.90 -14.03 -4.90
N ASN A 302 -5.65 -13.49 -3.70
CA ASN A 302 -4.81 -12.30 -3.52
C ASN A 302 -3.37 -12.55 -3.97
N ILE A 303 -2.75 -13.67 -3.57
CA ILE A 303 -1.39 -14.04 -4.03
C ILE A 303 -1.38 -14.23 -5.55
N MET A 304 -2.34 -14.98 -6.10
CA MET A 304 -2.48 -15.19 -7.54
C MET A 304 -2.62 -13.88 -8.31
N SER A 305 -3.28 -12.89 -7.74
CA SER A 305 -3.51 -11.58 -8.35
C SER A 305 -2.22 -10.83 -8.72
N TYR A 306 -1.08 -11.14 -8.06
CA TYR A 306 0.21 -10.51 -8.36
C TYR A 306 0.80 -10.92 -9.72
N ILE A 307 0.27 -11.97 -10.36
CA ILE A 307 0.58 -12.30 -11.76
C ILE A 307 0.25 -11.12 -12.71
N ARG A 308 -0.64 -10.25 -12.31
CA ARG A 308 -1.03 -9.04 -13.04
C ARG A 308 0.15 -8.09 -13.25
N LEU A 309 1.05 -7.98 -12.27
CA LEU A 309 2.27 -7.16 -12.40
C LEU A 309 3.14 -7.68 -13.55
N PHE A 310 3.34 -8.99 -13.59
CA PHE A 310 4.06 -9.66 -14.68
C PHE A 310 3.37 -9.46 -16.02
N ALA A 311 2.05 -9.73 -16.09
CA ALA A 311 1.30 -9.66 -17.33
C ALA A 311 1.29 -8.25 -17.94
N VAL A 312 1.09 -7.20 -17.11
CA VAL A 312 1.08 -5.81 -17.57
C VAL A 312 2.48 -5.35 -17.98
N GLY A 313 3.52 -5.70 -17.22
CA GLY A 313 4.91 -5.37 -17.58
C GLY A 313 5.32 -6.01 -18.91
N MET A 314 4.98 -7.30 -19.11
CA MET A 314 5.25 -7.98 -20.39
C MET A 314 4.43 -7.41 -21.55
N ALA A 315 3.17 -7.04 -21.32
CA ALA A 315 2.35 -6.40 -22.33
C ALA A 315 2.92 -5.04 -22.75
N SER A 316 3.38 -4.22 -21.79
CA SER A 316 4.02 -2.94 -22.07
C SER A 316 5.25 -3.10 -22.97
N LEU A 317 6.09 -4.09 -22.68
CA LEU A 317 7.25 -4.41 -23.51
C LEU A 317 6.85 -4.87 -24.92
N ALA A 318 5.88 -5.80 -25.03
CA ALA A 318 5.43 -6.32 -26.33
C ALA A 318 4.83 -5.22 -27.21
N ILE A 319 4.08 -4.30 -26.61
CA ILE A 319 3.53 -3.12 -27.31
C ILE A 319 4.67 -2.23 -27.82
N ALA A 320 5.64 -1.88 -26.97
CA ALA A 320 6.77 -1.05 -27.35
C ALA A 320 7.58 -1.70 -28.50
N GLN A 321 7.86 -2.99 -28.43
CA GLN A 321 8.54 -3.74 -29.49
C GLN A 321 7.73 -3.74 -30.79
N SER A 322 6.42 -3.93 -30.73
CA SER A 322 5.55 -3.94 -31.91
C SER A 322 5.56 -2.58 -32.61
N PHE A 323 5.45 -1.49 -31.86
CA PHE A 323 5.55 -0.14 -32.42
C PHE A 323 6.91 0.14 -33.05
N ASN A 324 8.00 -0.28 -32.39
CA ASN A 324 9.35 -0.12 -32.93
C ASN A 324 9.52 -0.90 -34.24
N ASN A 325 9.09 -2.15 -34.28
CA ASN A 325 9.16 -2.96 -35.51
C ASN A 325 8.38 -2.35 -36.66
N MET A 326 7.20 -1.79 -36.37
CA MET A 326 6.43 -1.06 -37.40
C MET A 326 7.18 0.21 -37.86
N ALA A 327 7.71 1.00 -36.91
CA ALA A 327 8.42 2.24 -37.23
C ALA A 327 9.70 1.99 -38.04
N PHE A 328 10.44 0.94 -37.76
CA PHE A 328 11.64 0.54 -38.51
C PHE A 328 11.28 -0.15 -39.83
N GLY A 329 10.14 -0.89 -39.90
CA GLY A 329 9.65 -1.50 -41.12
C GLY A 329 9.19 -0.50 -42.19
N PHE A 330 8.77 0.71 -41.77
CA PHE A 330 8.47 1.81 -42.70
C PHE A 330 9.73 2.51 -43.29
N LYS A 331 10.91 2.33 -42.68
CA LYS A 331 12.18 2.66 -43.30
C LYS A 331 12.54 1.50 -44.22
N GLY A 332 11.88 1.40 -45.38
CA GLY A 332 12.21 0.45 -46.44
C GLY A 332 13.69 0.53 -46.87
N PRO A 333 14.15 -0.48 -47.65
CA PRO A 333 15.56 -0.63 -47.98
C PRO A 333 16.15 0.59 -48.66
#